data_2e2ce60f02d31d069023f456e62a33be
#
_entry.id   2e2ce60f02d31d069023f456e62a33be
#
_cell.length_a   1.000
_cell.length_b   1.000
_cell.length_c   1.000
_cell.angle_alpha   90.00
_cell.angle_beta   90.00
_cell.angle_gamma   90.00
#
_symmetry.space_group_name_H-M   'P 1'
#
loop_
_entity.id
_entity.type
_entity.pdbx_description
1 polymer ?
#
loop_
_entity_poly.entity_id
_entity_poly.type
_entity_poly.pdbx_seq_one_letter_code
_entity_poly.pdbx_strand_id
1 'polypeptide(L)'
;YRNNVVETKLKKFYSEINQAIQLSEAEYGAKETWYLDSDAYGMLGDYGDEDTTGISIPEKWFMKYFGSHMTIVQVKHDEKNRPTFYFKDGSALKLMTEAYNPNSGKAYSGARDWNFYTMDPEKCIKIYGSEKNSAGRCAFYFFYAPVHHTTWGMSYHLGKGFEPFKYAWWGNKNTLYTNNQYGCNKN
;
A
#
# COMPACT_ATOMS: atom_id res chain seq x y z
N TYR A 1 26.81 2.81 3.56
CA TYR A 1 26.28 1.54 4.13
C TYR A 1 24.78 1.59 4.38
N ARG A 2 24.27 2.65 5.02
CA ARG A 2 22.85 2.80 5.36
C ARG A 2 21.96 2.88 4.12
N ASN A 3 22.38 3.61 3.10
CA ASN A 3 21.61 3.75 1.86
C ASN A 3 21.50 2.42 1.11
N ASN A 4 22.55 1.61 1.10
CA ASN A 4 22.52 0.29 0.46
C ASN A 4 21.53 -0.68 1.13
N VAL A 5 21.41 -0.62 2.46
CA VAL A 5 20.42 -1.46 3.18
C VAL A 5 18.99 -1.04 2.85
N VAL A 6 18.72 0.25 2.82
CA VAL A 6 17.41 0.79 2.45
C VAL A 6 17.05 0.39 1.03
N GLU A 7 17.95 0.61 0.09
CA GLU A 7 17.76 0.26 -1.31
C GLU A 7 17.53 -1.24 -1.52
N THR A 8 18.32 -2.08 -0.83
CA THR A 8 18.16 -3.54 -0.89
C THR A 8 16.80 -3.98 -0.40
N LYS A 9 16.34 -3.47 0.75
CA LYS A 9 15.02 -3.79 1.28
C LYS A 9 13.88 -3.32 0.38
N LEU A 10 14.02 -2.14 -0.20
CA LEU A 10 13.05 -1.58 -1.11
C LEU A 10 12.91 -2.41 -2.40
N LYS A 11 14.04 -2.77 -3.02
CA LYS A 11 14.07 -3.63 -4.20
C LYS A 11 13.49 -5.01 -3.91
N LYS A 12 13.87 -5.59 -2.77
CA LYS A 12 13.34 -6.88 -2.32
C LYS A 12 11.81 -6.82 -2.17
N PHE A 13 11.30 -5.86 -1.42
CA PHE A 13 9.86 -5.68 -1.25
C PHE A 13 9.14 -5.52 -2.58
N TYR A 14 9.63 -4.65 -3.46
CA TYR A 14 9.02 -4.40 -4.77
C TYR A 14 8.94 -5.69 -5.61
N SER A 15 10.00 -6.48 -5.60
CA SER A 15 10.03 -7.76 -6.30
C SER A 15 9.05 -8.76 -5.68
N GLU A 16 9.09 -8.93 -4.36
CA GLU A 16 8.25 -9.91 -3.65
C GLU A 16 6.76 -9.60 -3.77
N ILE A 17 6.35 -8.34 -3.61
CA ILE A 17 4.92 -7.98 -3.66
C ILE A 17 4.36 -8.13 -5.07
N ASN A 18 5.12 -7.80 -6.11
CA ASN A 18 4.66 -7.97 -7.49
C ASN A 18 4.71 -9.45 -7.94
N GLN A 19 5.63 -10.25 -7.38
CA GLN A 19 5.60 -11.70 -7.56
C GLN A 19 4.38 -12.32 -6.87
N ALA A 20 4.02 -11.84 -5.68
CA ALA A 20 2.82 -12.29 -4.98
C ALA A 20 1.56 -12.01 -5.81
N ILE A 21 1.48 -10.86 -6.50
CA ILE A 21 0.37 -10.59 -7.43
C ILE A 21 0.30 -11.66 -8.53
N GLN A 22 1.42 -11.97 -9.18
CA GLN A 22 1.44 -12.95 -10.27
C GLN A 22 1.00 -14.34 -9.80
N LEU A 23 1.46 -14.77 -8.62
CA LEU A 23 1.08 -16.05 -8.03
C LEU A 23 -0.41 -16.06 -7.66
N SER A 24 -0.91 -14.99 -7.07
CA SER A 24 -2.33 -14.85 -6.75
C SER A 24 -3.22 -14.78 -7.99
N GLU A 25 -2.77 -14.15 -9.06
CA GLU A 25 -3.51 -14.15 -10.33
C GLU A 25 -3.64 -15.57 -10.91
N ALA A 26 -2.62 -16.42 -10.73
CA ALA A 26 -2.69 -17.83 -11.13
C ALA A 26 -3.69 -18.62 -10.30
N GLU A 27 -3.93 -18.26 -9.04
CA GLU A 27 -4.82 -18.94 -8.11
C GLU A 27 -6.26 -18.39 -8.15
N TYR A 28 -6.40 -17.07 -8.16
CA TYR A 28 -7.69 -16.36 -7.97
C TYR A 28 -8.17 -15.60 -9.22
N GLY A 29 -7.45 -15.68 -10.31
CA GLY A 29 -7.75 -14.91 -11.51
C GLY A 29 -7.22 -13.48 -11.47
N ALA A 30 -7.56 -12.72 -12.50
CA ALA A 30 -7.02 -11.39 -12.75
C ALA A 30 -7.23 -10.42 -11.57
N LYS A 31 -6.18 -9.71 -11.16
CA LYS A 31 -6.21 -8.74 -10.06
C LYS A 31 -7.26 -7.64 -10.23
N GLU A 32 -7.67 -7.38 -11.45
CA GLU A 32 -8.72 -6.42 -11.79
C GLU A 32 -10.09 -6.81 -11.24
N THR A 33 -10.27 -8.09 -10.85
CA THR A 33 -11.54 -8.61 -10.30
C THR A 33 -11.52 -8.72 -8.77
N TRP A 34 -10.37 -8.62 -8.11
CA TRP A 34 -10.26 -8.87 -6.67
C TRP A 34 -11.04 -7.88 -5.80
N TYR A 35 -11.29 -6.67 -6.29
CA TYR A 35 -12.10 -5.68 -5.59
C TYR A 35 -13.60 -6.04 -5.54
N LEU A 36 -14.05 -6.98 -6.36
CA LEU A 36 -15.42 -7.51 -6.35
C LEU A 36 -15.62 -8.57 -5.28
N ASP A 37 -14.55 -9.07 -4.70
CA ASP A 37 -14.60 -10.02 -3.59
C ASP A 37 -15.24 -9.36 -2.36
N SER A 38 -16.05 -10.12 -1.61
CA SER A 38 -16.62 -9.66 -0.34
C SER A 38 -15.55 -9.21 0.66
N ASP A 39 -14.39 -9.88 0.61
CA ASP A 39 -13.23 -9.51 1.44
C ASP A 39 -12.55 -8.21 0.98
N ALA A 40 -12.84 -7.74 -0.23
CA ALA A 40 -12.38 -6.45 -0.71
C ALA A 40 -13.27 -5.29 -0.24
N TYR A 41 -14.42 -5.58 0.34
CA TYR A 41 -15.42 -4.56 0.68
C TYR A 41 -14.87 -3.52 1.67
N GLY A 42 -14.04 -3.93 2.59
CA GLY A 42 -13.35 -3.02 3.50
C GLY A 42 -12.32 -2.12 2.84
N MET A 43 -11.88 -2.46 1.62
CA MET A 43 -11.09 -1.53 0.78
C MET A 43 -11.99 -0.53 0.04
N LEU A 44 -13.28 -0.77 -0.02
CA LEU A 44 -14.29 0.07 -0.66
C LEU A 44 -15.09 0.88 0.35
N GLY A 45 -15.07 0.49 1.62
CA GLY A 45 -15.83 1.08 2.72
C GLY A 45 -14.99 1.96 3.64
N ASP A 46 -15.60 2.33 4.74
CA ASP A 46 -14.95 3.08 5.80
C ASP A 46 -13.84 2.26 6.47
N TYR A 47 -12.92 2.97 7.10
CA TYR A 47 -11.91 2.34 7.94
C TYR A 47 -12.57 1.54 9.06
N GLY A 48 -12.04 0.38 9.32
CA GLY A 48 -12.37 -0.33 10.52
C GLY A 48 -13.58 -1.22 10.45
N ASP A 49 -14.13 -1.44 9.27
CA ASP A 49 -15.11 -2.52 9.12
C ASP A 49 -14.45 -3.84 9.51
N GLU A 50 -15.03 -4.49 10.47
CA GLU A 50 -14.64 -5.80 10.95
C GLU A 50 -15.62 -6.85 10.43
N ASP A 51 -15.09 -8.03 10.11
CA ASP A 51 -15.96 -9.17 9.93
C ASP A 51 -16.49 -9.68 11.30
N THR A 52 -17.35 -10.68 11.28
CA THR A 52 -17.93 -11.25 12.50
C THR A 52 -16.88 -11.95 13.39
N THR A 53 -15.66 -12.12 12.93
CA THR A 53 -14.54 -12.72 13.68
C THR A 53 -13.64 -11.67 14.34
N GLY A 54 -13.87 -10.38 14.10
CA GLY A 54 -13.08 -9.28 14.63
C GLY A 54 -11.80 -8.98 13.83
N ILE A 55 -11.63 -9.61 12.67
CA ILE A 55 -10.52 -9.32 11.75
C ILE A 55 -10.93 -8.17 10.83
N SER A 56 -10.06 -7.18 10.65
CA SER A 56 -10.37 -6.09 9.72
C SER A 56 -10.49 -6.61 8.28
N ILE A 57 -11.49 -6.12 7.55
CA ILE A 57 -11.73 -6.53 6.16
C ILE A 57 -10.53 -6.24 5.25
N PRO A 58 -9.84 -5.08 5.34
CA PRO A 58 -8.61 -4.85 4.60
C PRO A 58 -7.49 -5.85 4.91
N GLU A 59 -7.36 -6.28 6.17
CA GLU A 59 -6.41 -7.31 6.54
C GLU A 59 -6.77 -8.64 5.88
N LYS A 60 -8.03 -9.06 5.99
CA LYS A 60 -8.53 -10.31 5.42
C LYS A 60 -8.30 -10.37 3.90
N TRP A 61 -8.62 -9.28 3.20
CA TRP A 61 -8.38 -9.15 1.76
C TRP A 61 -6.88 -9.26 1.43
N PHE A 62 -6.02 -8.53 2.14
CA PHE A 62 -4.58 -8.57 1.91
C PHE A 62 -3.99 -9.95 2.19
N MET A 63 -4.40 -10.58 3.28
CA MET A 63 -3.93 -11.92 3.63
C MET A 63 -4.35 -12.97 2.61
N LYS A 64 -5.51 -12.84 2.00
CA LYS A 64 -5.96 -13.73 0.93
C LYS A 64 -5.10 -13.61 -0.31
N TYR A 65 -4.89 -12.40 -0.82
CA TYR A 65 -4.24 -12.18 -2.11
C TYR A 65 -2.72 -12.03 -2.04
N PHE A 66 -2.18 -11.68 -0.89
CA PHE A 66 -0.75 -11.45 -0.72
C PHE A 66 -0.13 -12.29 0.39
N GLY A 67 -0.85 -12.50 1.47
CA GLY A 67 -0.33 -13.14 2.67
C GLY A 67 0.14 -14.56 2.45
N SER A 68 -0.49 -15.33 1.56
CA SER A 68 -0.09 -16.70 1.20
C SER A 68 1.26 -16.75 0.46
N HIS A 69 1.67 -15.65 -0.15
CA HIS A 69 2.88 -15.56 -0.98
C HIS A 69 3.98 -14.68 -0.37
N MET A 70 3.74 -14.14 0.83
CA MET A 70 4.69 -13.28 1.56
C MET A 70 4.85 -13.76 3.00
N THR A 71 6.07 -13.68 3.54
CA THR A 71 6.32 -14.07 4.93
C THR A 71 5.95 -12.92 5.87
N ILE A 72 4.69 -12.88 6.29
CA ILE A 72 4.17 -11.93 7.28
C ILE A 72 4.32 -12.58 8.66
N VAL A 73 4.97 -11.87 9.60
CA VAL A 73 5.23 -12.37 10.95
C VAL A 73 4.32 -11.76 12.01
N GLN A 74 3.72 -10.60 11.73
CA GLN A 74 2.80 -9.90 12.61
C GLN A 74 1.92 -8.97 11.83
N VAL A 75 0.70 -8.74 12.31
CA VAL A 75 -0.19 -7.66 11.87
C VAL A 75 -0.55 -6.80 13.08
N LYS A 76 -0.49 -5.49 12.94
CA LYS A 76 -0.98 -4.53 13.92
C LYS A 76 -1.99 -3.61 13.27
N HIS A 77 -2.90 -3.04 14.06
CA HIS A 77 -3.89 -2.07 13.60
C HIS A 77 -3.69 -0.74 14.30
N ASP A 78 -3.94 0.34 13.58
CA ASP A 78 -4.00 1.66 14.18
C ASP A 78 -5.42 1.95 14.73
N GLU A 79 -5.64 3.15 15.26
CA GLU A 79 -6.91 3.61 15.81
C GLU A 79 -8.08 3.62 14.81
N LYS A 80 -7.76 3.59 13.52
CA LYS A 80 -8.73 3.49 12.42
C LYS A 80 -8.81 2.07 11.85
N ASN A 81 -8.30 1.09 12.60
CA ASN A 81 -8.26 -0.31 12.22
C ASN A 81 -7.54 -0.59 10.88
N ARG A 82 -6.63 0.31 10.47
CA ARG A 82 -5.82 0.10 9.27
C ARG A 82 -4.67 -0.84 9.58
N PRO A 83 -4.49 -1.92 8.80
CA PRO A 83 -3.46 -2.90 9.08
C PRO A 83 -2.06 -2.40 8.72
N THR A 84 -1.09 -2.85 9.51
CA THR A 84 0.33 -2.81 9.23
C THR A 84 0.88 -4.21 9.27
N PHE A 85 1.38 -4.70 8.16
CA PHE A 85 1.96 -6.03 7.99
C PHE A 85 3.46 -5.97 8.20
N TYR A 86 3.97 -6.75 9.15
CA TYR A 86 5.39 -6.84 9.47
C TYR A 86 6.02 -8.05 8.81
N PHE A 87 7.17 -7.85 8.20
CA PHE A 87 7.94 -8.90 7.51
C PHE A 87 9.12 -9.38 8.35
N LYS A 88 9.59 -10.59 8.08
CA LYS A 88 10.67 -11.23 8.83
C LYS A 88 11.97 -10.42 8.89
N ASP A 89 12.25 -9.58 7.89
CA ASP A 89 13.45 -8.74 7.84
C ASP A 89 13.32 -7.42 8.63
N GLY A 90 12.21 -7.27 9.38
CA GLY A 90 11.92 -6.09 10.20
C GLY A 90 11.38 -4.91 9.41
N SER A 91 11.10 -5.07 8.11
CA SER A 91 10.33 -4.09 7.34
C SER A 91 8.83 -4.24 7.55
N ALA A 92 8.04 -3.26 7.14
CA ALA A 92 6.60 -3.29 7.29
C ALA A 92 5.88 -2.56 6.14
N LEU A 93 4.64 -2.98 5.87
CA LEU A 93 3.75 -2.35 4.91
C LEU A 93 2.47 -1.89 5.61
N LYS A 94 2.20 -0.59 5.60
CA LYS A 94 1.02 0.02 6.22
C LYS A 94 0.04 0.51 5.18
N LEU A 95 -1.23 0.17 5.33
CA LEU A 95 -2.32 0.80 4.59
C LEU A 95 -2.48 2.24 5.08
N MET A 96 -2.45 3.22 4.17
CA MET A 96 -2.42 4.63 4.53
C MET A 96 -3.78 5.27 4.51
N THR A 97 -4.48 5.20 3.39
CA THR A 97 -5.78 5.86 3.25
C THR A 97 -6.78 4.94 2.57
N GLU A 98 -8.01 5.30 2.73
CA GLU A 98 -9.10 4.77 1.94
C GLU A 98 -9.37 5.69 0.75
N ALA A 99 -9.89 5.12 -0.31
CA ALA A 99 -10.34 5.87 -1.46
C ALA A 99 -11.87 5.87 -1.58
N TYR A 100 -12.59 5.49 -0.54
CA TYR A 100 -14.04 5.44 -0.56
C TYR A 100 -14.68 6.76 -0.19
N ASN A 101 -15.62 7.19 -1.00
CA ASN A 101 -16.52 8.28 -0.66
C ASN A 101 -17.98 7.74 -0.73
N PRO A 102 -18.62 7.48 0.40
CA PRO A 102 -19.96 6.94 0.44
C PRO A 102 -20.99 7.82 -0.27
N ASN A 103 -20.74 9.12 -0.35
CA ASN A 103 -21.62 10.09 -0.98
C ASN A 103 -21.50 10.12 -2.52
N SER A 104 -20.49 9.47 -3.09
CA SER A 104 -20.26 9.49 -4.54
C SER A 104 -21.07 8.46 -5.30
N GLY A 105 -21.64 7.45 -4.63
CA GLY A 105 -22.36 6.34 -5.25
C GLY A 105 -21.52 5.49 -6.20
N LYS A 106 -20.19 5.71 -6.23
CA LYS A 106 -19.28 5.01 -7.12
C LYS A 106 -18.50 3.97 -6.35
N ALA A 107 -18.55 2.73 -6.80
CA ALA A 107 -17.64 1.70 -6.35
C ALA A 107 -16.22 2.05 -6.80
N TYR A 108 -15.29 2.07 -5.85
CA TYR A 108 -13.89 2.24 -6.16
C TYR A 108 -13.26 0.92 -6.59
N SER A 109 -12.27 1.03 -7.41
CA SER A 109 -11.59 -0.06 -8.08
C SER A 109 -10.57 -0.82 -7.20
N GLY A 110 -10.66 -0.71 -5.88
CA GLY A 110 -9.66 -1.30 -4.98
C GLY A 110 -8.33 -0.55 -4.97
N ALA A 111 -8.25 0.63 -5.59
CA ALA A 111 -7.05 1.45 -5.59
C ALA A 111 -6.74 1.97 -4.19
N ARG A 112 -5.48 1.78 -3.72
CA ARG A 112 -5.03 2.14 -2.38
C ARG A 112 -3.60 2.62 -2.40
N ASP A 113 -3.32 3.51 -1.47
CA ASP A 113 -1.97 3.94 -1.15
C ASP A 113 -1.45 3.24 0.11
N TRP A 114 -0.18 2.91 0.04
CA TRP A 114 0.54 2.13 1.01
C TRP A 114 1.85 2.81 1.38
N ASN A 115 2.29 2.64 2.61
CA ASN A 115 3.59 3.10 3.02
C ASN A 115 4.45 1.89 3.42
N PHE A 116 5.51 1.66 2.67
CA PHE A 116 6.50 0.65 2.99
C PHE A 116 7.59 1.26 3.87
N TYR A 117 7.83 0.64 5.01
CA TYR A 117 8.88 1.00 5.96
C TYR A 117 10.02 -0.01 5.90
N THR A 118 11.24 0.46 5.75
CA THR A 118 12.43 -0.40 5.74
C THR A 118 12.86 -0.87 7.13
N MET A 119 12.16 -0.41 8.16
CA MET A 119 12.28 -0.80 9.57
C MET A 119 10.91 -0.67 10.24
N ASP A 120 10.86 -0.97 11.53
CA ASP A 120 9.64 -0.74 12.31
C ASP A 120 9.12 0.71 12.15
N PRO A 121 7.84 0.92 11.82
CA PRO A 121 7.26 2.23 11.56
C PRO A 121 7.40 3.22 12.72
N GLU A 122 7.15 2.77 13.95
CA GLU A 122 7.24 3.63 15.14
C GLU A 122 8.69 4.10 15.35
N LYS A 123 9.63 3.17 15.17
CA LYS A 123 11.07 3.49 15.26
C LYS A 123 11.48 4.46 14.15
N CYS A 124 11.00 4.26 12.93
CA CYS A 124 11.24 5.15 11.80
C CYS A 124 10.75 6.57 12.11
N ILE A 125 9.49 6.70 12.54
CA ILE A 125 8.88 7.99 12.87
C ILE A 125 9.59 8.66 14.04
N LYS A 126 9.96 7.89 15.08
CA LYS A 126 10.71 8.41 16.24
C LYS A 126 12.07 8.99 15.84
N ILE A 127 12.79 8.34 14.91
CA ILE A 127 14.11 8.81 14.45
C ILE A 127 13.99 10.14 13.70
N TYR A 128 12.95 10.30 12.88
CA TYR A 128 12.80 11.49 12.01
C TYR A 128 11.78 12.51 12.50
N GLY A 129 11.12 12.24 13.63
CA GLY A 129 10.20 13.16 14.29
C GLY A 129 8.77 13.17 13.73
N SER A 130 8.55 12.66 12.54
CA SER A 130 7.22 12.57 11.94
C SER A 130 7.18 11.59 10.77
N GLU A 131 5.99 11.15 10.40
CA GLU A 131 5.75 10.35 9.20
C GLU A 131 6.20 11.10 7.93
N LYS A 132 5.88 12.40 7.85
CA LYS A 132 6.31 13.26 6.74
C LYS A 132 7.83 13.30 6.58
N ASN A 133 8.56 13.45 7.67
CA ASN A 133 10.02 13.50 7.64
C ASN A 133 10.67 12.13 7.41
N SER A 134 9.95 11.05 7.66
CA SER A 134 10.38 9.67 7.39
C SER A 134 10.39 9.32 5.91
N ALA A 135 9.58 10.04 5.12
CA ALA A 135 9.41 9.81 3.69
C ALA A 135 10.74 9.99 2.92
N GLY A 136 11.05 9.01 2.06
CA GLY A 136 12.30 8.94 1.30
C GLY A 136 13.53 8.55 2.12
N ARG A 137 13.37 8.24 3.42
CA ARG A 137 14.47 7.85 4.33
C ARG A 137 14.32 6.42 4.85
N CYS A 138 13.21 6.13 5.47
CA CYS A 138 12.83 4.79 5.95
C CYS A 138 11.38 4.44 5.60
N ALA A 139 10.63 5.37 5.03
CA ALA A 139 9.26 5.20 4.56
C ALA A 139 9.15 5.58 3.08
N PHE A 140 8.47 4.75 2.29
CA PHE A 140 8.35 4.90 0.84
C PHE A 140 6.92 4.63 0.42
N TYR A 141 6.31 5.57 -0.30
CA TYR A 141 4.93 5.46 -0.75
C TYR A 141 4.80 4.60 -1.99
N PHE A 142 3.81 3.71 -1.94
CA PHE A 142 3.37 2.87 -3.04
C PHE A 142 1.90 3.07 -3.32
N PHE A 143 1.51 2.81 -4.55
CA PHE A 143 0.12 2.81 -4.96
C PHE A 143 -0.22 1.51 -5.68
N TYR A 144 -1.40 0.97 -5.37
CA TYR A 144 -1.96 -0.19 -6.02
C TYR A 144 -3.28 0.20 -6.67
N ALA A 145 -3.34 0.15 -8.00
CA ALA A 145 -4.51 0.53 -8.78
C ALA A 145 -4.78 -0.50 -9.88
N PRO A 146 -5.44 -1.63 -9.55
CA PRO A 146 -5.68 -2.70 -10.51
C PRO A 146 -6.62 -2.27 -11.64
N VAL A 147 -7.63 -1.43 -11.36
CA VAL A 147 -8.59 -0.95 -12.34
C VAL A 147 -8.73 0.57 -12.30
N HIS A 148 -9.42 1.12 -13.29
CA HIS A 148 -9.55 2.56 -13.48
C HIS A 148 -10.15 3.28 -12.27
N HIS A 149 -9.48 4.35 -11.88
CA HIS A 149 -9.95 5.28 -10.88
C HIS A 149 -10.01 6.68 -11.48
N THR A 150 -11.10 7.39 -11.27
CA THR A 150 -11.41 8.65 -11.96
C THR A 150 -10.67 9.88 -11.44
N THR A 151 -9.82 9.75 -10.44
CA THR A 151 -9.18 10.89 -9.79
C THR A 151 -7.66 10.86 -9.87
N TRP A 152 -7.08 11.98 -10.28
CA TRP A 152 -5.75 12.47 -9.94
C TRP A 152 -4.54 11.73 -10.51
N GLY A 153 -4.33 11.68 -11.78
CA GLY A 153 -3.09 11.11 -12.31
C GLY A 153 -2.87 9.62 -11.99
N MET A 154 -3.88 8.96 -11.44
CA MET A 154 -3.88 7.54 -11.11
C MET A 154 -3.78 6.65 -12.34
N SER A 155 -4.07 7.18 -13.51
CA SER A 155 -3.92 6.50 -14.79
C SER A 155 -2.51 5.96 -15.02
N TYR A 156 -1.49 6.63 -14.46
CA TYR A 156 -0.12 6.13 -14.53
C TYR A 156 0.07 4.77 -13.86
N HIS A 157 -0.64 4.54 -12.75
CA HIS A 157 -0.51 3.32 -11.95
C HIS A 157 -1.46 2.22 -12.37
N LEU A 158 -2.38 2.53 -13.28
CA LEU A 158 -3.44 1.63 -13.68
C LEU A 158 -2.89 0.31 -14.22
N GLY A 159 -3.37 -0.78 -13.64
CA GLY A 159 -3.04 -2.14 -14.07
C GLY A 159 -1.61 -2.61 -13.80
N LYS A 160 -0.76 -1.77 -13.18
CA LYS A 160 0.66 -2.08 -13.00
C LYS A 160 0.99 -2.92 -11.77
N GLY A 161 0.07 -3.06 -10.84
CA GLY A 161 0.32 -3.71 -9.56
C GLY A 161 0.78 -2.71 -8.50
N PHE A 162 1.69 -3.12 -7.61
CA PHE A 162 2.31 -2.22 -6.64
C PHE A 162 3.39 -1.40 -7.32
N GLU A 163 3.17 -0.09 -7.35
CA GLU A 163 4.08 0.86 -8.00
C GLU A 163 4.48 1.97 -7.02
N PRO A 164 5.70 2.51 -7.13
CA PRO A 164 6.06 3.74 -6.44
C PRO A 164 5.01 4.82 -6.70
N PHE A 165 4.53 5.50 -5.66
CA PHE A 165 3.46 6.49 -5.79
C PHE A 165 3.99 7.79 -6.38
N LYS A 166 4.03 7.84 -7.69
CA LYS A 166 4.60 8.94 -8.47
C LYS A 166 3.92 10.28 -8.24
N TYR A 167 2.63 10.26 -7.88
CA TYR A 167 1.81 11.46 -7.75
C TYR A 167 1.41 11.79 -6.31
N ALA A 168 2.14 11.29 -5.32
CA ALA A 168 1.86 11.58 -3.92
C ALA A 168 2.13 13.06 -3.61
N TRP A 169 1.13 13.89 -3.75
CA TRP A 169 1.20 15.33 -3.55
C TRP A 169 1.36 15.75 -2.08
N TRP A 170 0.96 14.90 -1.15
CA TRP A 170 1.14 15.13 0.30
C TRP A 170 2.53 14.78 0.80
N GLY A 171 3.31 14.10 0.00
CA GLY A 171 4.70 13.81 0.32
C GLY A 171 5.53 15.10 0.29
N ASN A 172 6.64 15.09 1.02
CA ASN A 172 7.56 16.21 0.98
C ASN A 172 8.53 16.10 -0.21
N LYS A 173 9.29 17.16 -0.45
CA LYS A 173 10.29 17.23 -1.54
C LYS A 173 11.37 16.14 -1.49
N ASN A 174 11.53 15.50 -0.34
CA ASN A 174 12.55 14.48 -0.11
C ASN A 174 12.04 13.06 -0.33
N THR A 175 10.76 12.89 -0.69
CA THR A 175 10.24 11.58 -1.06
C THR A 175 10.68 11.22 -2.47
N LEU A 176 11.03 9.98 -2.69
CA LEU A 176 11.46 9.47 -4.00
C LEU A 176 10.38 9.65 -5.09
N TYR A 177 9.13 9.82 -4.70
CA TYR A 177 8.00 9.72 -5.60
C TYR A 177 7.14 10.97 -5.70
N THR A 178 7.54 12.08 -5.09
CA THR A 178 6.66 13.24 -4.93
C THR A 178 7.21 14.54 -5.48
N ASN A 179 8.28 14.51 -6.19
CA ASN A 179 8.84 15.71 -6.77
C ASN A 179 8.66 15.75 -8.30
N ASN A 180 8.91 16.91 -8.85
CA ASN A 180 8.77 17.19 -10.28
C ASN A 180 9.65 16.32 -11.19
N GLN A 181 10.73 15.73 -10.65
CA GLN A 181 11.61 14.87 -11.45
C GLN A 181 10.90 13.64 -11.99
N TYR A 182 9.82 13.22 -11.36
CA TYR A 182 8.99 12.11 -11.84
C TYR A 182 7.88 12.55 -12.81
N GLY A 183 7.89 13.78 -13.24
CA GLY A 183 6.97 14.28 -14.24
C GLY A 183 5.52 14.43 -13.78
N CYS A 184 5.30 14.53 -12.48
CA CYS A 184 3.95 14.69 -11.94
C CYS A 184 3.24 15.93 -12.44
N ASN A 185 3.99 16.96 -12.79
CA ASN A 185 3.47 18.28 -13.18
C ASN A 185 3.72 18.60 -14.66
N LYS A 186 4.13 17.63 -15.45
CA LYS A 186 4.39 17.90 -16.86
C LYS A 186 3.42 17.15 -17.70
N ASN A 187 2.49 17.93 -18.19
CA ASN A 187 1.44 17.72 -19.17
C ASN A 187 0.12 17.29 -18.59
#